data_00ceeb1870b189cc5a044f34519c6df9
#
_entry.id   00ceeb1870b189cc5a044f34519c6df9
#
_cell.length_a   1.000
_cell.length_b   1.000
_cell.length_c   1.000
_cell.angle_alpha   90.00
_cell.angle_beta   90.00
_cell.angle_gamma   90.00
#
_symmetry.space_group_name_H-M   'P 1'
#
loop_
_entity.id
_entity.type
_entity.pdbx_description
1 polymer ?
#
loop_
_entity_poly.entity_id
_entity_poly.type
_entity_poly.pdbx_seq_one_letter_code
_entity_poly.pdbx_strand_id
1 'polypeptide(L)'
;IALDKDVLNKSYINFLRQGIKGWFEAMTDKPIVFSKSRSWAEFLPHTLAFDPNSKYLVILRDLRDIICSLDSLLWKYPQVVYDCDTPFYRLSFDERIKSYCRDTDSLLGRPLSNLPHVMEVAQKYSNNFFILRQEDFNEKPREAFQMIYQWLGEEYFEHDFDNIPKPDYYEHDTIYRS
;
A
#
# COMPACT_ATOMS: atom_id res chain seq x y z
N ILE A 1 8.15 40.18 7.30
CA ILE A 1 8.49 39.97 5.88
C ILE A 1 7.61 38.82 5.40
N ALA A 2 6.63 39.10 4.54
CA ALA A 2 5.85 38.05 3.89
C ALA A 2 6.75 37.39 2.84
N LEU A 3 6.99 36.07 3.00
CA LEU A 3 7.69 35.29 1.99
C LEU A 3 6.76 35.07 0.78
N ASP A 4 7.36 35.09 -0.41
CA ASP A 4 6.68 34.74 -1.64
C ASP A 4 6.13 33.30 -1.54
N LYS A 5 4.91 33.10 -2.03
CA LYS A 5 4.21 31.78 -1.97
C LYS A 5 5.00 30.68 -2.69
N ASP A 6 5.66 31.02 -3.80
CA ASP A 6 6.46 30.03 -4.56
C ASP A 6 7.75 29.68 -3.82
N VAL A 7 8.35 30.61 -3.11
CA VAL A 7 9.51 30.36 -2.25
C VAL A 7 9.12 29.44 -1.08
N LEU A 8 7.96 29.70 -0.46
CA LEU A 8 7.43 28.84 0.61
C LEU A 8 7.16 27.41 0.13
N ASN A 9 6.50 27.27 -1.01
CA ASN A 9 6.21 25.95 -1.59
C ASN A 9 7.49 25.18 -1.92
N LYS A 10 8.46 25.82 -2.57
CA LYS A 10 9.76 25.20 -2.88
C LYS A 10 10.50 24.79 -1.62
N SER A 11 10.51 25.64 -0.60
CA SER A 11 11.14 25.33 0.69
C SER A 11 10.48 24.15 1.39
N TYR A 12 9.14 24.10 1.37
CA TYR A 12 8.38 23.00 1.95
C TYR A 12 8.64 21.67 1.23
N ILE A 13 8.60 21.66 -0.10
CA ILE A 13 8.91 20.47 -0.91
C ILE A 13 10.34 19.97 -0.62
N ASN A 14 11.32 20.90 -0.55
CA ASN A 14 12.68 20.54 -0.24
C ASN A 14 12.84 19.97 1.18
N PHE A 15 12.16 20.57 2.17
CA PHE A 15 12.13 20.06 3.53
C PHE A 15 11.59 18.63 3.59
N LEU A 16 10.47 18.35 2.93
CA LEU A 16 9.89 17.00 2.85
C LEU A 16 10.85 16.01 2.18
N ARG A 17 11.45 16.39 1.06
CA ARG A 17 12.44 15.59 0.34
C ARG A 17 13.61 15.20 1.23
N GLN A 18 14.24 16.16 1.89
CA GLN A 18 15.39 15.92 2.75
C GLN A 18 15.01 15.12 4.01
N GLY A 19 13.84 15.40 4.58
CA GLY A 19 13.34 14.68 5.75
C GLY A 19 13.10 13.19 5.45
N ILE A 20 12.42 12.88 4.35
CA ILE A 20 12.16 11.48 3.94
C ILE A 20 13.45 10.78 3.54
N LYS A 21 14.33 11.45 2.78
CA LYS A 21 15.63 10.91 2.42
C LYS A 21 16.44 10.55 3.67
N GLY A 22 16.61 11.51 4.60
CA GLY A 22 17.34 11.27 5.83
C GLY A 22 16.73 10.18 6.72
N TRP A 23 15.40 10.07 6.72
CA TRP A 23 14.71 8.99 7.42
C TRP A 23 15.12 7.60 6.89
N PHE A 24 15.09 7.39 5.58
CA PHE A 24 15.47 6.11 4.99
C PHE A 24 16.98 5.84 5.09
N GLU A 25 17.83 6.84 4.89
CA GLU A 25 19.27 6.70 5.05
C GLU A 25 19.71 6.35 6.48
N ALA A 26 18.93 6.76 7.49
CA ALA A 26 19.15 6.35 8.87
C ALA A 26 18.73 4.89 9.15
N MET A 27 17.84 4.33 8.35
CA MET A 27 17.33 2.97 8.53
C MET A 27 18.14 1.91 7.76
N THR A 28 18.74 2.28 6.64
CA THR A 28 19.44 1.33 5.76
C THR A 28 20.43 2.03 4.84
N ASP A 29 21.50 1.32 4.51
CA ASP A 29 22.50 1.69 3.50
C ASP A 29 22.16 1.16 2.07
N LYS A 30 21.01 0.48 1.93
CA LYS A 30 20.60 -0.09 0.66
C LYS A 30 20.18 1.00 -0.33
N PRO A 31 20.52 0.83 -1.63
CA PRO A 31 20.19 1.82 -2.66
C PRO A 31 18.69 1.89 -2.97
N ILE A 32 17.93 0.83 -2.66
CA ILE A 32 16.49 0.74 -2.92
C ILE A 32 15.78 0.43 -1.61
N VAL A 33 14.72 1.19 -1.33
CA VAL A 33 13.87 1.01 -0.17
C VAL A 33 12.42 0.82 -0.61
N PHE A 34 11.81 -0.26 -0.13
CA PHE A 34 10.38 -0.50 -0.31
C PHE A 34 9.62 -0.09 0.96
N SER A 35 8.63 0.77 0.78
CA SER A 35 7.72 1.15 1.85
C SER A 35 6.30 0.68 1.51
N LYS A 36 5.73 -0.18 2.37
CA LYS A 36 4.36 -0.67 2.21
C LYS A 36 3.42 0.13 3.11
N SER A 37 2.51 0.88 2.52
CA SER A 37 1.41 1.53 3.25
C SER A 37 0.23 1.78 2.34
N ARG A 38 -0.98 1.58 2.87
CA ARG A 38 -2.23 1.98 2.16
C ARG A 38 -2.39 3.49 2.11
N SER A 39 -1.81 4.21 3.06
CA SER A 39 -1.87 5.67 3.13
C SER A 39 -1.12 6.38 2.01
N TRP A 40 -0.19 5.72 1.32
CA TRP A 40 0.50 6.33 0.17
C TRP A 40 -0.47 6.80 -0.92
N ALA A 41 -1.61 6.12 -1.08
CA ALA A 41 -2.65 6.52 -2.03
C ALA A 41 -3.19 7.94 -1.80
N GLU A 42 -3.21 8.41 -0.56
CA GLU A 42 -3.70 9.74 -0.19
C GLU A 42 -2.68 10.84 -0.49
N PHE A 43 -1.40 10.50 -0.55
CA PHE A 43 -0.30 11.45 -0.65
C PHE A 43 0.41 11.44 -2.00
N LEU A 44 -0.10 10.70 -3.00
CA LEU A 44 0.55 10.54 -4.31
C LEU A 44 0.99 11.85 -4.98
N PRO A 45 0.14 12.91 -5.07
CA PRO A 45 0.57 14.16 -5.70
C PRO A 45 1.72 14.84 -4.94
N HIS A 46 1.73 14.71 -3.61
CA HIS A 46 2.77 15.30 -2.78
C HIS A 46 4.09 14.53 -2.92
N THR A 47 4.01 13.18 -2.89
CA THR A 47 5.19 12.34 -3.03
C THR A 47 5.86 12.53 -4.39
N LEU A 48 5.09 12.60 -5.48
CA LEU A 48 5.60 12.91 -6.81
C LEU A 48 6.16 14.33 -6.94
N ALA A 49 5.65 15.27 -6.15
CA ALA A 49 6.19 16.65 -6.15
C ALA A 49 7.57 16.73 -5.48
N PHE A 50 7.82 15.97 -4.41
CA PHE A 50 9.13 15.98 -3.76
C PHE A 50 10.10 14.93 -4.33
N ASP A 51 9.61 13.83 -4.87
CA ASP A 51 10.42 12.82 -5.58
C ASP A 51 9.73 12.34 -6.86
N PRO A 52 9.96 13.01 -8.00
CA PRO A 52 9.39 12.64 -9.29
C PRO A 52 9.80 11.25 -9.80
N ASN A 53 10.85 10.67 -9.23
CA ASN A 53 11.36 9.34 -9.61
C ASN A 53 10.79 8.19 -8.77
N SER A 54 9.99 8.52 -7.75
CA SER A 54 9.32 7.49 -6.93
C SER A 54 8.51 6.53 -7.81
N LYS A 55 8.61 5.24 -7.48
CA LYS A 55 7.88 4.16 -8.15
C LYS A 55 6.77 3.63 -7.25
N TYR A 56 5.60 3.35 -7.83
CA TYR A 56 4.41 2.90 -7.11
C TYR A 56 3.92 1.58 -7.68
N LEU A 57 4.11 0.51 -6.94
CA LEU A 57 3.50 -0.78 -7.24
C LEU A 57 2.11 -0.83 -6.60
N VAL A 58 1.07 -0.82 -7.43
CA VAL A 58 -0.34 -0.88 -7.00
C VAL A 58 -0.85 -2.29 -7.22
N ILE A 59 -1.24 -2.95 -6.11
CA ILE A 59 -1.80 -4.30 -6.17
C ILE A 59 -3.32 -4.19 -6.07
N LEU A 60 -4.01 -4.68 -7.10
CA LEU A 60 -5.47 -4.82 -7.13
C LEU A 60 -5.86 -6.26 -6.84
N ARG A 61 -6.99 -6.46 -6.18
CA ARG A 61 -7.55 -7.79 -5.87
C ARG A 61 -9.06 -7.75 -5.99
N ASP A 62 -9.69 -8.88 -6.32
CA ASP A 62 -11.15 -9.03 -6.29
C ASP A 62 -11.68 -8.66 -4.90
N LEU A 63 -12.64 -7.75 -4.85
CA LEU A 63 -13.22 -7.24 -3.61
C LEU A 63 -13.88 -8.35 -2.78
N ARG A 64 -14.48 -9.34 -3.44
CA ARG A 64 -15.11 -10.50 -2.78
C ARG A 64 -14.08 -11.32 -2.02
N ASP A 65 -12.90 -11.53 -2.62
CA ASP A 65 -11.80 -12.26 -1.99
C ASP A 65 -11.21 -11.49 -0.81
N ILE A 66 -11.15 -10.15 -0.92
CA ILE A 66 -10.73 -9.31 0.20
C ILE A 66 -11.73 -9.45 1.36
N ILE A 67 -13.03 -9.34 1.08
CA ILE A 67 -14.09 -9.47 2.09
C ILE A 67 -14.05 -10.84 2.75
N CYS A 68 -13.98 -11.93 1.97
CA CYS A 68 -13.88 -13.28 2.52
C CYS A 68 -12.64 -13.49 3.39
N SER A 69 -11.50 -12.94 2.96
CA SER A 69 -10.26 -13.00 3.73
C SER A 69 -10.36 -12.24 5.05
N LEU A 70 -10.96 -11.04 5.03
CA LEU A 70 -11.18 -10.24 6.25
C LEU A 70 -12.15 -10.94 7.21
N ASP A 71 -13.25 -11.47 6.68
CA ASP A 71 -14.23 -12.18 7.50
C ASP A 71 -13.62 -13.42 8.17
N SER A 72 -12.89 -14.22 7.41
CA SER A 72 -12.17 -15.39 7.93
C SER A 72 -11.15 -15.01 9.01
N LEU A 73 -10.43 -13.90 8.81
CA LEU A 73 -9.45 -13.40 9.75
C LEU A 73 -10.07 -12.99 11.08
N LEU A 74 -11.23 -12.33 11.05
CA LEU A 74 -11.95 -11.90 12.26
C LEU A 74 -12.53 -13.07 13.04
N TRP A 75 -12.96 -14.13 12.36
CA TRP A 75 -13.36 -15.38 13.06
C TRP A 75 -12.17 -16.05 13.74
N LYS A 76 -11.01 -16.00 13.12
CA LYS A 76 -9.78 -16.59 13.68
C LYS A 76 -9.22 -15.77 14.84
N TYR A 77 -9.37 -14.44 14.79
CA TYR A 77 -8.82 -13.50 15.77
C TYR A 77 -9.88 -12.51 16.23
N PRO A 78 -10.89 -12.95 17.01
CA PRO A 78 -12.02 -12.12 17.41
C PRO A 78 -11.63 -10.93 18.33
N GLN A 79 -10.41 -10.95 18.89
CA GLN A 79 -9.86 -9.84 19.66
C GLN A 79 -9.40 -8.66 18.80
N VAL A 80 -9.25 -8.83 17.51
CA VAL A 80 -8.95 -7.73 16.57
C VAL A 80 -10.24 -6.99 16.27
N VAL A 81 -10.60 -6.07 17.16
CA VAL A 81 -11.79 -5.23 17.01
C VAL A 81 -11.44 -4.08 16.09
N TYR A 82 -12.01 -4.06 14.91
CA TYR A 82 -12.08 -2.85 14.10
C TYR A 82 -13.29 -2.05 14.60
N ASP A 83 -13.01 -0.99 15.31
CA ASP A 83 -13.84 0.18 15.69
C ASP A 83 -15.37 0.04 15.46
N CYS A 84 -15.98 -0.98 16.07
CA CYS A 84 -17.42 -1.13 16.09
C CYS A 84 -17.88 -1.34 17.54
N ASP A 85 -18.89 -0.56 17.95
CA ASP A 85 -19.50 -0.61 19.30
C ASP A 85 -20.09 -1.99 19.63
N THR A 86 -20.31 -2.83 18.63
CA THR A 86 -20.85 -4.17 18.77
C THR A 86 -19.75 -5.20 18.47
N PRO A 87 -19.53 -6.20 19.33
CA PRO A 87 -18.60 -7.28 19.07
C PRO A 87 -18.88 -7.95 17.72
N PHE A 88 -17.88 -8.03 16.88
CA PHE A 88 -17.97 -8.41 15.46
C PHE A 88 -18.66 -9.77 15.25
N TYR A 89 -18.46 -10.72 16.16
CA TYR A 89 -19.10 -12.05 16.12
C TYR A 89 -20.61 -12.04 16.35
N ARG A 90 -21.18 -10.90 16.83
CA ARG A 90 -22.63 -10.73 17.00
C ARG A 90 -23.33 -10.15 15.77
N LEU A 91 -22.55 -9.65 14.81
CA LEU A 91 -23.06 -9.09 13.57
C LEU A 91 -23.35 -10.20 12.57
N SER A 92 -24.43 -10.07 11.80
CA SER A 92 -24.65 -10.88 10.61
C SER A 92 -23.58 -10.60 9.56
N PHE A 93 -23.44 -11.48 8.56
CA PHE A 93 -22.48 -11.28 7.46
C PHE A 93 -22.71 -9.95 6.74
N ASP A 94 -23.98 -9.61 6.44
CA ASP A 94 -24.32 -8.35 5.78
C ASP A 94 -23.96 -7.12 6.60
N GLU A 95 -24.15 -7.17 7.92
CA GLU A 95 -23.76 -6.08 8.83
C GLU A 95 -22.24 -5.94 8.88
N ARG A 96 -21.49 -7.05 8.86
CA ARG A 96 -20.03 -7.02 8.79
C ARG A 96 -19.54 -6.39 7.49
N ILE A 97 -20.10 -6.77 6.33
CA ILE A 97 -19.76 -6.15 5.04
C ILE A 97 -20.07 -4.66 5.05
N LYS A 98 -21.24 -4.25 5.55
CA LYS A 98 -21.59 -2.84 5.68
C LYS A 98 -20.61 -2.08 6.55
N SER A 99 -20.13 -2.69 7.65
CA SER A 99 -19.13 -2.08 8.52
C SER A 99 -17.78 -1.89 7.80
N TYR A 100 -17.35 -2.84 6.96
CA TYR A 100 -16.10 -2.70 6.18
C TYR A 100 -16.15 -1.57 5.16
N CYS A 101 -17.34 -1.26 4.62
CA CYS A 101 -17.51 -0.31 3.52
C CYS A 101 -18.31 0.94 3.92
N ARG A 102 -18.63 1.13 5.20
CA ARG A 102 -19.59 2.11 5.71
C ARG A 102 -19.32 3.54 5.28
N ASP A 103 -18.08 3.95 5.34
CA ASP A 103 -17.63 5.32 5.06
C ASP A 103 -16.19 5.34 4.53
N THR A 104 -15.72 6.54 4.18
CA THR A 104 -14.37 6.74 3.65
C THR A 104 -13.24 6.42 4.63
N ASP A 105 -13.53 6.26 5.92
CA ASP A 105 -12.55 5.92 6.95
C ASP A 105 -12.58 4.44 7.32
N SER A 106 -13.58 3.70 6.85
CA SER A 106 -13.68 2.27 7.07
C SER A 106 -12.59 1.48 6.34
N LEU A 107 -12.42 0.21 6.73
CA LEU A 107 -11.32 -0.64 6.28
C LEU A 107 -11.21 -0.78 4.75
N LEU A 108 -12.36 -0.90 4.07
CA LEU A 108 -12.44 -0.96 2.61
C LEU A 108 -12.91 0.35 1.99
N GLY A 109 -13.66 1.16 2.71
CA GLY A 109 -14.15 2.42 2.21
C GLY A 109 -13.03 3.38 1.83
N ARG A 110 -11.98 3.49 2.66
CA ARG A 110 -10.82 4.35 2.37
C ARG A 110 -10.07 3.94 1.08
N PRO A 111 -9.62 2.70 0.90
CA PRO A 111 -9.00 2.31 -0.37
C PRO A 111 -9.93 2.44 -1.58
N LEU A 112 -11.23 2.12 -1.43
CA LEU A 112 -12.19 2.25 -2.52
C LEU A 112 -12.45 3.71 -2.91
N SER A 113 -12.55 4.62 -1.95
CA SER A 113 -12.72 6.06 -2.22
C SER A 113 -11.48 6.70 -2.85
N ASN A 114 -10.29 6.20 -2.54
CA ASN A 114 -9.03 6.68 -3.10
C ASN A 114 -8.72 6.09 -4.48
N LEU A 115 -9.31 4.96 -4.85
CA LEU A 115 -8.98 4.25 -6.10
C LEU A 115 -9.15 5.11 -7.36
N PRO A 116 -10.23 5.90 -7.54
CA PRO A 116 -10.37 6.77 -8.71
C PRO A 116 -9.22 7.78 -8.81
N HIS A 117 -8.82 8.38 -7.68
CA HIS A 117 -7.70 9.31 -7.62
C HIS A 117 -6.36 8.64 -7.95
N VAL A 118 -6.11 7.45 -7.42
CA VAL A 118 -4.92 6.66 -7.74
C VAL A 118 -4.85 6.38 -9.24
N MET A 119 -5.97 5.99 -9.85
CA MET A 119 -6.04 5.69 -11.29
C MET A 119 -5.82 6.94 -12.16
N GLU A 120 -6.35 8.10 -11.77
CA GLU A 120 -6.11 9.38 -12.44
C GLU A 120 -4.63 9.75 -12.39
N VAL A 121 -4.01 9.68 -11.20
CA VAL A 121 -2.58 9.99 -11.04
C VAL A 121 -1.72 8.99 -11.80
N ALA A 122 -2.05 7.69 -11.77
CA ALA A 122 -1.34 6.65 -12.50
C ALA A 122 -1.41 6.87 -14.02
N GLN A 123 -2.54 7.32 -14.54
CA GLN A 123 -2.67 7.68 -15.95
C GLN A 123 -1.78 8.85 -16.33
N LYS A 124 -1.72 9.87 -15.49
CA LYS A 124 -0.88 11.08 -15.69
C LYS A 124 0.61 10.79 -15.58
N TYR A 125 1.00 9.90 -14.69
CA TYR A 125 2.40 9.57 -14.37
C TYR A 125 2.69 8.08 -14.63
N SER A 126 2.32 7.60 -15.81
CA SER A 126 2.33 6.16 -16.15
C SER A 126 3.69 5.48 -15.93
N ASN A 127 4.81 6.18 -16.13
CA ASN A 127 6.16 5.64 -15.91
C ASN A 127 6.47 5.38 -14.42
N ASN A 128 5.73 6.01 -13.52
CA ASN A 128 5.91 5.88 -12.07
C ASN A 128 5.06 4.74 -11.48
N PHE A 129 4.10 4.21 -12.24
CA PHE A 129 3.13 3.23 -11.74
C PHE A 129 3.24 1.89 -12.43
N PHE A 130 3.19 0.83 -11.65
CA PHE A 130 2.98 -0.53 -12.11
C PHE A 130 1.75 -1.10 -11.40
N ILE A 131 0.71 -1.43 -12.17
CA ILE A 131 -0.55 -1.96 -11.62
C ILE A 131 -0.59 -3.46 -11.87
N LEU A 132 -0.70 -4.23 -10.80
CA LEU A 132 -0.69 -5.69 -10.80
C LEU A 132 -1.97 -6.23 -10.17
N ARG A 133 -2.61 -7.19 -10.82
CA ARG A 133 -3.67 -7.96 -10.18
C ARG A 133 -3.07 -9.08 -9.35
N GLN A 134 -3.56 -9.25 -8.14
CA GLN A 134 -3.06 -10.32 -7.25
C GLN A 134 -3.32 -11.71 -7.83
N GLU A 135 -4.41 -11.88 -8.57
CA GLU A 135 -4.77 -13.13 -9.23
C GLU A 135 -3.69 -13.52 -10.25
N ASP A 136 -3.27 -12.58 -11.11
CA ASP A 136 -2.23 -12.79 -12.12
C ASP A 136 -0.87 -13.08 -11.45
N PHE A 137 -0.59 -12.38 -10.34
CA PHE A 137 0.61 -12.63 -9.54
C PHE A 137 0.62 -14.05 -8.94
N ASN A 138 -0.51 -14.51 -8.41
CA ASN A 138 -0.59 -15.86 -7.81
C ASN A 138 -0.50 -16.96 -8.87
N GLU A 139 -1.03 -16.72 -10.07
CA GLU A 139 -0.97 -17.69 -11.18
C GLU A 139 0.45 -17.83 -11.75
N LYS A 140 1.15 -16.67 -11.89
CA LYS A 140 2.45 -16.58 -12.55
C LYS A 140 3.43 -15.68 -11.79
N PRO A 141 3.84 -16.05 -10.57
CA PRO A 141 4.64 -15.18 -9.72
C PRO A 141 6.00 -14.83 -10.33
N ARG A 142 6.65 -15.77 -11.00
CA ARG A 142 7.96 -15.55 -11.66
C ARG A 142 7.85 -14.50 -12.76
N GLU A 143 6.88 -14.64 -13.65
CA GLU A 143 6.66 -13.69 -14.74
C GLU A 143 6.32 -12.29 -14.20
N ALA A 144 5.46 -12.21 -13.17
CA ALA A 144 5.10 -10.96 -12.53
C ALA A 144 6.32 -10.25 -11.92
N PHE A 145 7.19 -10.97 -11.21
CA PHE A 145 8.43 -10.39 -10.68
C PHE A 145 9.39 -9.95 -11.78
N GLN A 146 9.56 -10.71 -12.85
CA GLN A 146 10.38 -10.30 -13.99
C GLN A 146 9.90 -8.97 -14.58
N MET A 147 8.58 -8.81 -14.75
CA MET A 147 7.99 -7.55 -15.22
C MET A 147 8.22 -6.39 -14.23
N ILE A 148 8.11 -6.64 -12.92
CA ILE A 148 8.37 -5.63 -11.88
C ILE A 148 9.83 -5.20 -11.93
N TYR A 149 10.79 -6.13 -11.97
CA TYR A 149 12.22 -5.81 -12.05
C TYR A 149 12.56 -5.02 -13.32
N GLN A 150 12.00 -5.44 -14.46
CA GLN A 150 12.17 -4.71 -15.72
C GLN A 150 11.63 -3.27 -15.62
N TRP A 151 10.45 -3.09 -15.02
CA TRP A 151 9.87 -1.77 -14.82
C TRP A 151 10.66 -0.90 -13.83
N LEU A 152 11.24 -1.50 -12.78
CA LEU A 152 12.14 -0.81 -11.86
C LEU A 152 13.46 -0.42 -12.54
N GLY A 153 13.87 -1.12 -13.58
CA GLY A 153 15.18 -0.97 -14.22
C GLY A 153 16.29 -1.73 -13.50
N GLU A 154 15.92 -2.75 -12.72
CA GLU A 154 16.82 -3.55 -11.91
C GLU A 154 17.09 -4.92 -12.52
N GLU A 155 18.24 -5.50 -12.20
CA GLU A 155 18.56 -6.87 -12.57
C GLU A 155 17.66 -7.85 -11.83
N TYR A 156 17.10 -8.83 -12.57
CA TYR A 156 16.20 -9.82 -11.99
C TYR A 156 16.94 -10.73 -11.01
N PHE A 157 16.42 -10.81 -9.79
CA PHE A 157 16.83 -11.79 -8.80
C PHE A 157 15.87 -12.99 -8.83
N GLU A 158 16.42 -14.21 -8.94
CA GLU A 158 15.62 -15.43 -8.94
C GLU A 158 15.08 -15.70 -7.53
N HIS A 159 13.76 -15.67 -7.39
CA HIS A 159 13.06 -15.91 -6.13
C HIS A 159 12.65 -17.39 -6.02
N ASP A 160 12.82 -17.96 -4.83
CA ASP A 160 12.24 -19.25 -4.47
C ASP A 160 10.82 -19.02 -3.93
N PHE A 161 9.82 -19.18 -4.81
CA PHE A 161 8.40 -18.95 -4.46
C PHE A 161 7.80 -20.07 -3.63
N ASP A 162 8.43 -21.25 -3.60
CA ASP A 162 7.97 -22.41 -2.84
C ASP A 162 8.49 -22.38 -1.39
N ASN A 163 9.55 -21.59 -1.14
CA ASN A 163 10.21 -21.53 0.15
C ASN A 163 10.50 -20.08 0.57
N ILE A 164 9.44 -19.30 0.73
CA ILE A 164 9.55 -17.90 1.16
C ILE A 164 9.88 -17.85 2.67
N PRO A 165 11.06 -17.35 3.05
CA PRO A 165 11.44 -17.28 4.46
C PRO A 165 10.49 -16.35 5.23
N LYS A 166 10.03 -16.81 6.40
CA LYS A 166 9.28 -15.94 7.30
C LYS A 166 10.26 -14.96 7.95
N PRO A 167 9.97 -13.65 7.95
CA PRO A 167 10.83 -12.69 8.62
C PRO A 167 10.85 -12.93 10.13
N ASP A 168 12.03 -12.82 10.74
CA ASP A 168 12.22 -13.00 12.18
C ASP A 168 11.76 -11.80 13.03
N TYR A 169 11.40 -10.71 12.40
CA TYR A 169 10.96 -9.48 13.08
C TYR A 169 9.44 -9.38 13.15
N TYR A 170 8.99 -8.67 14.17
CA TYR A 170 7.59 -8.37 14.39
C TYR A 170 7.07 -7.43 13.30
N GLU A 171 6.30 -7.95 12.36
CA GLU A 171 5.40 -7.10 11.58
C GLU A 171 4.16 -6.80 12.41
N HIS A 172 3.67 -5.55 12.36
CA HIS A 172 2.41 -5.18 13.02
C HIS A 172 1.20 -5.98 12.49
N ASP A 173 1.34 -6.62 11.35
CA ASP A 173 0.37 -7.56 10.75
C ASP A 173 0.56 -9.01 11.26
N THR A 174 0.84 -9.20 12.55
CA THR A 174 0.98 -10.54 13.17
C THR A 174 -0.26 -11.42 13.00
N ILE A 175 -1.38 -10.82 12.67
CA ILE A 175 -2.66 -11.45 12.34
C ILE A 175 -2.55 -12.39 11.13
N TYR A 176 -1.62 -12.14 10.22
CA TYR A 176 -1.40 -12.93 8.99
C TYR A 176 -0.39 -14.08 9.17
N ARG A 177 0.12 -14.28 10.38
CA ARG A 177 1.16 -15.29 10.69
C ARG A 177 0.59 -16.65 11.08
N SER A 178 -0.32 -17.20 10.33
CA SER A 178 -0.78 -18.56 10.62
C SER A 178 -0.82 -19.42 9.38
#